data_3a1a3d8898d7d79b4ac30f7591c52f73
#
_entry.id   3a1a3d8898d7d79b4ac30f7591c52f73
#
_cell.length_a   1.000
_cell.length_b   1.000
_cell.length_c   1.000
_cell.angle_alpha   90.00
_cell.angle_beta   90.00
_cell.angle_gamma   90.00
#
_symmetry.space_group_name_H-M   'P 1'
#
loop_
_entity.id
_entity.type
_entity.pdbx_description
1 polymer ?
#
loop_
_entity_poly.entity_id
_entity_poly.type
_entity_poly.pdbx_seq_one_letter_code
_entity_poly.pdbx_strand_id
1 'polypeptide(L)'
;PKTMDKDNKERIHYIRKSSNSVEPTDDEEKDLFNLANRVPFDDRVNHKAEMSDLNITLIQNYLKEVKSSLYEKSKTGDFVEVCQNMNIVSILPEYIKPKNVGLMFFSMDPDKFFPYTQIDVVQFPSGLGGDDIIEKTFKGPIHQQLRDALQYIKNVIITEKVVKHPDRAEADRFFNFPYAAVEEALSNAVYHRAYDEREPIEVRVENDRIEIVSFPGPDRSVTIEGLKSYRVSNRRYRNRRIGDFLKELHLTEGRNTGFKKILDALEANGSPKPEFETDEDRSYFITRLFIHEAFAKDVNERSLSEVLSEVLKASDFSKLEKIIKFIEEKGEITPKEAEAVSGKSSATVRRYLKTLVGTGYVESEGNTNNSVYKISKYMNENY
;
A
#
# COMPACT_ATOMS: atom_id res chain seq x y z
N PRO A 1 -33.13 -13.88 5.72
CA PRO A 1 -34.08 -14.38 6.73
C PRO A 1 -33.57 -15.68 7.30
N LYS A 2 -33.67 -15.83 8.65
CA LYS A 2 -33.37 -17.11 9.31
C LYS A 2 -34.52 -18.05 9.12
N THR A 3 -34.31 -19.21 8.51
CA THR A 3 -35.24 -20.33 8.49
C THR A 3 -34.71 -21.45 9.38
N MET A 4 -35.59 -22.21 10.02
CA MET A 4 -35.17 -23.42 10.73
C MET A 4 -35.06 -24.57 9.74
N ASP A 5 -33.92 -25.22 9.69
CA ASP A 5 -33.82 -26.52 9.05
C ASP A 5 -34.67 -27.51 9.84
N LYS A 6 -35.58 -28.18 9.15
CA LYS A 6 -36.54 -29.14 9.75
C LYS A 6 -35.86 -30.39 10.30
N ASP A 7 -34.69 -30.73 9.80
CA ASP A 7 -34.03 -31.97 10.15
C ASP A 7 -32.95 -31.81 11.25
N ASN A 8 -32.34 -30.63 11.41
CA ASN A 8 -31.21 -30.41 12.33
C ASN A 8 -31.46 -29.42 13.46
N LYS A 9 -32.63 -28.79 13.54
CA LYS A 9 -32.93 -27.71 14.51
C LYS A 9 -31.94 -26.51 14.51
N GLU A 10 -31.03 -26.44 13.56
CA GLU A 10 -30.12 -25.34 13.38
C GLU A 10 -30.76 -24.21 12.58
N ARG A 11 -30.40 -22.96 12.92
CA ARG A 11 -30.87 -21.79 12.20
C ARG A 11 -29.92 -21.46 11.06
N ILE A 12 -30.29 -21.77 9.84
CA ILE A 12 -29.51 -21.50 8.64
C ILE A 12 -29.88 -20.14 8.05
N HIS A 13 -28.89 -19.37 7.64
CA HIS A 13 -29.09 -18.16 6.86
C HIS A 13 -29.11 -18.49 5.36
N TYR A 14 -29.84 -17.72 4.58
CA TYR A 14 -29.84 -17.82 3.13
C TYR A 14 -29.57 -16.44 2.52
N ILE A 15 -28.74 -16.42 1.48
CA ILE A 15 -28.50 -15.25 0.64
C ILE A 15 -29.07 -15.50 -0.74
N ARG A 16 -29.38 -14.42 -1.46
CA ARG A 16 -29.86 -14.51 -2.83
C ARG A 16 -28.72 -14.23 -3.80
N LYS A 17 -28.35 -15.26 -4.56
CA LYS A 17 -27.42 -15.13 -5.71
C LYS A 17 -28.25 -15.28 -6.98
N SER A 18 -28.40 -14.19 -7.72
CA SER A 18 -29.29 -14.11 -8.90
C SER A 18 -30.73 -14.55 -8.61
N SER A 19 -31.20 -15.66 -9.15
CA SER A 19 -32.56 -16.20 -8.95
C SER A 19 -32.65 -17.21 -7.81
N ASN A 20 -31.54 -17.70 -7.29
CA ASN A 20 -31.50 -18.78 -6.30
C ASN A 20 -31.22 -18.28 -4.89
N SER A 21 -31.84 -18.93 -3.90
CA SER A 21 -31.48 -18.80 -2.48
C SER A 21 -30.48 -19.89 -2.14
N VAL A 22 -29.28 -19.52 -1.76
CA VAL A 22 -28.18 -20.43 -1.41
C VAL A 22 -27.71 -20.18 0.02
N GLU A 23 -27.10 -21.18 0.65
CA GLU A 23 -26.43 -20.99 1.91
C GLU A 23 -25.23 -20.05 1.71
N PRO A 24 -25.01 -19.08 2.63
CA PRO A 24 -23.86 -18.21 2.56
C PRO A 24 -22.56 -18.99 2.84
N THR A 25 -21.48 -18.54 2.28
CA THR A 25 -20.15 -18.92 2.74
C THR A 25 -19.92 -18.32 4.15
N ASP A 26 -18.92 -18.80 4.88
CA ASP A 26 -18.58 -18.30 6.22
C ASP A 26 -18.34 -16.78 6.22
N ASP A 27 -17.76 -16.23 5.16
CA ASP A 27 -17.52 -14.79 5.04
C ASP A 27 -18.78 -14.00 4.70
N GLU A 28 -19.65 -14.56 3.86
CA GLU A 28 -20.97 -13.97 3.59
C GLU A 28 -21.87 -14.03 4.82
N GLU A 29 -21.75 -15.05 5.67
CA GLU A 29 -22.47 -15.13 6.95
C GLU A 29 -21.94 -14.09 7.95
N LYS A 30 -20.62 -13.91 8.04
CA LYS A 30 -20.03 -12.79 8.81
C LYS A 30 -20.57 -11.44 8.34
N ASP A 31 -20.63 -11.23 7.03
CA ASP A 31 -21.20 -10.01 6.46
C ASP A 31 -22.68 -9.82 6.85
N LEU A 32 -23.48 -10.88 6.85
CA LEU A 32 -24.87 -10.82 7.32
C LEU A 32 -24.96 -10.48 8.80
N PHE A 33 -24.07 -11.03 9.63
CA PHE A 33 -24.01 -10.66 11.06
C PHE A 33 -23.55 -9.22 11.24
N ASN A 34 -22.57 -8.75 10.46
CA ASN A 34 -22.10 -7.36 10.49
C ASN A 34 -23.21 -6.39 10.04
N LEU A 35 -23.98 -6.75 9.02
CA LEU A 35 -25.16 -5.98 8.57
C LEU A 35 -26.30 -5.96 9.62
N ALA A 36 -26.47 -7.05 10.35
CA ALA A 36 -27.45 -7.14 11.44
C ALA A 36 -27.01 -6.36 12.68
N ASN A 37 -25.70 -6.20 12.90
CA ASN A 37 -25.15 -5.38 13.98
C ASN A 37 -25.23 -3.89 13.58
N ARG A 38 -26.20 -3.18 14.14
CA ARG A 38 -26.39 -1.74 13.90
C ARG A 38 -25.25 -0.86 14.43
N VAL A 39 -24.36 -1.40 15.27
CA VAL A 39 -23.21 -0.68 15.84
C VAL A 39 -21.95 -1.06 15.09
N PRO A 40 -21.26 -0.12 14.41
CA PRO A 40 -19.98 -0.35 13.75
C PRO A 40 -18.95 -0.93 14.73
N PHE A 41 -17.98 -1.71 14.20
CA PHE A 41 -16.98 -2.38 15.02
C PHE A 41 -16.18 -1.41 15.91
N ASP A 42 -15.79 -0.30 15.39
CA ASP A 42 -15.03 0.74 16.09
C ASP A 42 -15.81 1.41 17.24
N ASP A 43 -17.16 1.44 17.18
CA ASP A 43 -18.01 2.00 18.24
C ASP A 43 -18.54 0.94 19.24
N ARG A 44 -18.16 -0.34 19.08
CA ARG A 44 -18.56 -1.41 20.02
C ARG A 44 -17.78 -1.33 21.32
N VAL A 45 -18.45 -1.73 22.41
CA VAL A 45 -17.81 -1.91 23.73
C VAL A 45 -16.84 -3.09 23.67
N ASN A 46 -15.64 -2.91 24.20
CA ASN A 46 -14.68 -3.99 24.37
C ASN A 46 -14.78 -4.57 25.79
N HIS A 47 -15.40 -5.72 25.91
CA HIS A 47 -15.63 -6.35 27.21
C HIS A 47 -14.36 -6.93 27.85
N LYS A 48 -13.26 -7.08 27.09
CA LYS A 48 -11.96 -7.56 27.58
C LYS A 48 -11.08 -6.44 28.14
N ALA A 49 -11.42 -5.18 27.84
CA ALA A 49 -10.64 -4.02 28.23
C ALA A 49 -11.18 -3.42 29.54
N GLU A 50 -10.28 -2.71 30.24
CA GLU A 50 -10.56 -1.93 31.42
C GLU A 50 -10.25 -0.43 31.20
N MET A 51 -10.75 0.45 32.06
CA MET A 51 -10.44 1.88 31.99
C MET A 51 -8.93 2.19 32.06
N SER A 52 -8.16 1.35 32.74
CA SER A 52 -6.70 1.43 32.85
C SER A 52 -5.97 1.13 31.53
N ASP A 53 -6.63 0.55 30.54
CA ASP A 53 -6.05 0.33 29.21
C ASP A 53 -6.08 1.62 28.35
N LEU A 54 -6.82 2.65 28.80
CA LEU A 54 -6.81 3.99 28.20
C LEU A 54 -5.73 4.87 28.87
N ASN A 55 -4.90 5.51 28.07
CA ASN A 55 -3.82 6.35 28.54
C ASN A 55 -4.22 7.82 28.53
N ILE A 56 -4.23 8.44 29.74
CA ILE A 56 -4.61 9.86 29.91
C ILE A 56 -3.70 10.81 29.12
N THR A 57 -2.41 10.52 29.02
CA THR A 57 -1.46 11.37 28.29
C THR A 57 -1.76 11.40 26.81
N LEU A 58 -2.10 10.25 26.22
CA LEU A 58 -2.52 10.18 24.81
C LEU A 58 -3.80 10.99 24.57
N ILE A 59 -4.76 10.89 25.48
CA ILE A 59 -6.01 11.66 25.42
C ILE A 59 -5.72 13.16 25.53
N GLN A 60 -4.88 13.58 26.48
CA GLN A 60 -4.53 14.98 26.65
C GLN A 60 -3.78 15.55 25.43
N ASN A 61 -2.85 14.79 24.86
CA ASN A 61 -2.12 15.17 23.65
C ASN A 61 -3.09 15.39 22.48
N TYR A 62 -4.00 14.44 22.27
CA TYR A 62 -5.06 14.55 21.26
C TYR A 62 -5.93 15.79 21.50
N LEU A 63 -6.51 15.96 22.70
CA LEU A 63 -7.38 17.10 23.03
C LEU A 63 -6.69 18.44 22.84
N LYS A 64 -5.40 18.52 23.17
CA LYS A 64 -4.56 19.71 22.95
C LYS A 64 -4.38 20.00 21.47
N GLU A 65 -4.09 18.98 20.68
CA GLU A 65 -3.84 19.10 19.24
C GLU A 65 -5.10 19.57 18.49
N VAL A 66 -6.25 18.97 18.78
CA VAL A 66 -7.54 19.35 18.16
C VAL A 66 -8.14 20.62 18.78
N LYS A 67 -7.44 21.25 19.74
CA LYS A 67 -7.88 22.46 20.45
C LYS A 67 -9.25 22.31 21.12
N SER A 68 -9.54 21.12 21.67
CA SER A 68 -10.79 20.82 22.33
C SER A 68 -10.92 21.55 23.68
N SER A 69 -12.11 22.05 23.99
CA SER A 69 -12.43 22.59 25.31
C SER A 69 -12.31 21.55 26.45
N LEU A 70 -12.34 20.26 26.11
CA LEU A 70 -12.13 19.17 27.08
C LEU A 70 -10.69 19.07 27.57
N TYR A 71 -9.71 19.73 26.90
CA TYR A 71 -8.30 19.69 27.31
C TYR A 71 -8.10 20.20 28.73
N GLU A 72 -8.66 21.37 29.07
CA GLU A 72 -8.54 21.92 30.43
C GLU A 72 -9.25 21.02 31.46
N LYS A 73 -10.41 20.47 31.13
CA LYS A 73 -11.11 19.51 31.98
C LYS A 73 -10.28 18.24 32.23
N SER A 74 -9.53 17.77 31.25
CA SER A 74 -8.71 16.56 31.36
C SER A 74 -7.54 16.69 32.34
N LYS A 75 -7.15 17.90 32.75
CA LYS A 75 -6.05 18.14 33.70
C LYS A 75 -6.51 18.03 35.16
N THR A 76 -7.76 18.40 35.44
CA THR A 76 -8.28 18.56 36.81
C THR A 76 -9.57 17.80 37.07
N GLY A 77 -10.23 17.33 36.03
CA GLY A 77 -11.54 16.66 36.07
C GLY A 77 -11.44 15.14 36.23
N ASP A 78 -12.61 14.53 36.34
CA ASP A 78 -12.74 13.08 36.37
C ASP A 78 -12.37 12.49 35.01
N PHE A 79 -11.43 11.55 35.01
CA PHE A 79 -10.98 10.82 33.80
C PHE A 79 -12.14 10.13 33.07
N VAL A 80 -13.07 9.55 33.82
CA VAL A 80 -14.25 8.88 33.28
C VAL A 80 -15.13 9.88 32.56
N GLU A 81 -15.39 11.05 33.14
CA GLU A 81 -16.20 12.12 32.53
C GLU A 81 -15.58 12.59 31.19
N VAL A 82 -14.26 12.77 31.13
CA VAL A 82 -13.56 13.13 29.91
C VAL A 82 -13.77 12.06 28.83
N CYS A 83 -13.56 10.79 29.17
CA CYS A 83 -13.73 9.67 28.24
C CYS A 83 -15.18 9.53 27.74
N GLN A 84 -16.15 9.83 28.60
CA GLN A 84 -17.57 9.87 28.23
C GLN A 84 -17.89 11.00 27.23
N ASN A 85 -17.39 12.21 27.52
CA ASN A 85 -17.58 13.37 26.63
C ASN A 85 -16.94 13.15 25.25
N MET A 86 -15.85 12.38 25.18
CA MET A 86 -15.24 11.93 23.92
C MET A 86 -15.98 10.75 23.28
N ASN A 87 -16.95 10.17 23.97
CA ASN A 87 -17.69 8.97 23.55
C ASN A 87 -16.77 7.78 23.20
N ILE A 88 -15.71 7.60 24.00
CA ILE A 88 -14.73 6.49 23.87
C ILE A 88 -14.94 5.38 24.92
N VAL A 89 -15.91 5.56 25.81
CA VAL A 89 -16.33 4.58 26.82
C VAL A 89 -17.85 4.43 26.79
N SER A 90 -18.33 3.32 27.35
CA SER A 90 -19.75 3.07 27.60
C SER A 90 -19.95 2.80 29.08
N ILE A 91 -20.96 3.46 29.66
CA ILE A 91 -21.40 3.18 31.01
C ILE A 91 -22.47 2.11 30.93
N LEU A 92 -22.22 1.00 31.57
CA LEU A 92 -23.13 -0.11 31.75
C LEU A 92 -23.58 -0.15 33.23
N PRO A 93 -24.71 -0.80 33.59
CA PRO A 93 -25.24 -0.74 34.96
C PRO A 93 -24.23 -1.13 36.03
N GLU A 94 -23.32 -2.06 35.73
CA GLU A 94 -22.39 -2.63 36.72
C GLU A 94 -20.93 -2.21 36.50
N TYR A 95 -20.57 -1.64 35.33
CA TYR A 95 -19.21 -1.30 34.99
C TYR A 95 -19.08 -0.28 33.85
N ILE A 96 -17.92 0.35 33.76
CA ILE A 96 -17.57 1.24 32.65
C ILE A 96 -16.52 0.54 31.81
N LYS A 97 -16.75 0.48 30.50
CA LYS A 97 -15.82 -0.20 29.56
C LYS A 97 -15.44 0.70 28.39
N PRO A 98 -14.18 0.62 27.93
CA PRO A 98 -13.74 1.27 26.70
C PRO A 98 -14.52 0.76 25.49
N LYS A 99 -14.71 1.65 24.52
CA LYS A 99 -15.07 1.30 23.16
C LYS A 99 -13.83 0.98 22.33
N ASN A 100 -13.97 0.21 21.26
CA ASN A 100 -12.87 -0.18 20.41
C ASN A 100 -12.10 1.03 19.87
N VAL A 101 -12.76 2.08 19.42
CA VAL A 101 -12.11 3.33 18.95
C VAL A 101 -11.27 3.98 20.05
N GLY A 102 -11.71 3.96 21.30
CA GLY A 102 -10.95 4.48 22.42
C GLY A 102 -9.60 3.74 22.60
N LEU A 103 -9.64 2.41 22.52
CA LEU A 103 -8.44 1.58 22.60
C LEU A 103 -7.53 1.78 21.40
N MET A 104 -8.06 1.91 20.18
CA MET A 104 -7.29 2.12 18.96
C MET A 104 -6.52 3.44 18.98
N PHE A 105 -7.08 4.49 19.54
CA PHE A 105 -6.46 5.82 19.59
C PHE A 105 -5.69 6.10 20.87
N PHE A 106 -6.12 5.53 22.00
CA PHE A 106 -5.65 5.94 23.32
C PHE A 106 -5.13 4.81 24.21
N SER A 107 -4.93 3.60 23.66
CA SER A 107 -4.10 2.57 24.29
C SER A 107 -2.66 2.68 23.79
N MET A 108 -1.69 2.42 24.67
CA MET A 108 -0.28 2.33 24.29
C MET A 108 0.00 1.11 23.40
N ASP A 109 -0.82 0.08 23.52
CA ASP A 109 -0.70 -1.18 22.77
C ASP A 109 -2.09 -1.66 22.29
N PRO A 110 -2.60 -1.08 21.19
CA PRO A 110 -3.85 -1.55 20.59
C PRO A 110 -3.79 -3.00 20.09
N ASP A 111 -2.61 -3.50 19.74
CA ASP A 111 -2.38 -4.85 19.24
C ASP A 111 -2.81 -5.93 20.27
N LYS A 112 -2.75 -5.62 21.56
CA LYS A 112 -3.28 -6.46 22.65
C LYS A 112 -4.76 -6.83 22.45
N PHE A 113 -5.55 -5.90 21.91
CA PHE A 113 -7.00 -6.05 21.72
C PHE A 113 -7.36 -6.40 20.28
N PHE A 114 -6.58 -5.89 19.34
CA PHE A 114 -6.76 -6.02 17.90
C PHE A 114 -5.44 -6.49 17.27
N PRO A 115 -5.16 -7.80 17.30
CA PRO A 115 -3.90 -8.35 16.81
C PRO A 115 -3.57 -7.90 15.39
N TYR A 116 -2.29 -7.63 15.13
CA TYR A 116 -1.79 -7.08 13.85
C TYR A 116 -2.32 -5.68 13.50
N THR A 117 -2.74 -4.89 14.52
CA THR A 117 -3.01 -3.47 14.33
C THR A 117 -1.69 -2.72 14.19
N GLN A 118 -1.12 -2.77 13.00
CA GLN A 118 0.17 -2.19 12.63
C GLN A 118 0.20 -1.81 11.16
N ILE A 119 1.19 -1.01 10.78
CA ILE A 119 1.54 -0.72 9.40
C ILE A 119 2.95 -1.26 9.17
N ASP A 120 3.09 -2.14 8.20
CA ASP A 120 4.36 -2.69 7.77
C ASP A 120 4.78 -2.02 6.45
N VAL A 121 5.98 -1.44 6.43
CA VAL A 121 6.59 -0.89 5.20
C VAL A 121 7.71 -1.83 4.82
N VAL A 122 7.53 -2.51 3.69
CA VAL A 122 8.44 -3.54 3.19
C VAL A 122 9.02 -3.08 1.86
N GLN A 123 10.33 -2.94 1.77
CA GLN A 123 11.03 -2.56 0.56
C GLN A 123 11.71 -3.79 -0.05
N PHE A 124 11.64 -3.90 -1.37
CA PHE A 124 12.24 -4.95 -2.18
C PHE A 124 13.27 -4.36 -3.15
N PRO A 125 14.49 -4.00 -2.66
CA PRO A 125 15.50 -3.33 -3.48
C PRO A 125 15.94 -4.15 -4.70
N SER A 126 15.96 -5.48 -4.56
CA SER A 126 16.30 -6.44 -5.63
C SER A 126 15.07 -6.99 -6.37
N GLY A 127 13.88 -6.35 -6.20
CA GLY A 127 12.61 -6.83 -6.74
C GLY A 127 11.98 -7.96 -5.93
N LEU A 128 10.73 -8.31 -6.28
CA LEU A 128 10.00 -9.43 -5.65
C LEU A 128 10.75 -10.75 -5.94
N GLY A 129 11.15 -11.44 -4.86
CA GLY A 129 11.93 -12.70 -4.95
C GLY A 129 13.44 -12.52 -4.87
N GLY A 130 13.94 -11.29 -4.70
CA GLY A 130 15.33 -11.03 -4.31
C GLY A 130 15.57 -11.35 -2.83
N ASP A 131 16.84 -11.53 -2.47
CA ASP A 131 17.24 -11.89 -1.09
C ASP A 131 17.21 -10.68 -0.13
N ASP A 132 17.20 -9.45 -0.66
CA ASP A 132 17.24 -8.22 0.13
C ASP A 132 15.82 -7.71 0.43
N ILE A 133 15.42 -7.81 1.69
CA ILE A 133 14.14 -7.27 2.18
C ILE A 133 14.43 -6.32 3.34
N ILE A 134 13.92 -5.09 3.26
CA ILE A 134 14.00 -4.11 4.34
C ILE A 134 12.59 -3.90 4.88
N GLU A 135 12.37 -4.30 6.12
CA GLU A 135 11.06 -4.19 6.77
C GLU A 135 11.09 -3.20 7.92
N LYS A 136 10.06 -2.38 8.02
CA LYS A 136 9.83 -1.45 9.12
C LYS A 136 8.39 -1.51 9.57
N THR A 137 8.16 -1.99 10.80
CA THR A 137 6.85 -2.07 11.43
C THR A 137 6.56 -0.86 12.31
N PHE A 138 5.36 -0.30 12.18
CA PHE A 138 4.85 0.81 13.00
C PHE A 138 3.68 0.33 13.85
N LYS A 139 3.84 0.42 15.18
CA LYS A 139 2.88 -0.01 16.21
C LYS A 139 2.44 1.15 17.11
N GLY A 140 1.51 0.89 18.03
CA GLY A 140 0.95 1.88 18.96
C GLY A 140 -0.38 2.46 18.49
N PRO A 141 -0.80 3.63 18.96
CA PRO A 141 -2.06 4.29 18.55
C PRO A 141 -2.15 4.47 17.03
N ILE A 142 -3.28 4.14 16.41
CA ILE A 142 -3.40 4.06 14.94
C ILE A 142 -3.07 5.37 14.21
N HIS A 143 -3.40 6.53 14.80
CA HIS A 143 -3.03 7.83 14.22
C HIS A 143 -1.53 8.09 14.29
N GLN A 144 -0.84 7.57 15.30
CA GLN A 144 0.61 7.67 15.42
C GLN A 144 1.29 6.74 14.43
N GLN A 145 0.81 5.48 14.30
CA GLN A 145 1.28 4.55 13.26
C GLN A 145 1.24 5.19 11.87
N LEU A 146 0.10 5.82 11.54
CA LEU A 146 -0.08 6.50 10.24
C LEU A 146 0.95 7.61 10.05
N ARG A 147 1.13 8.48 11.06
CA ARG A 147 2.10 9.58 10.99
C ARG A 147 3.54 9.09 10.86
N ASP A 148 3.91 8.12 11.66
CA ASP A 148 5.27 7.58 11.68
C ASP A 148 5.61 6.85 10.37
N ALA A 149 4.66 6.07 9.82
CA ALA A 149 4.81 5.43 8.52
C ALA A 149 4.93 6.47 7.40
N LEU A 150 4.06 7.48 7.37
CA LEU A 150 4.12 8.57 6.39
C LEU A 150 5.42 9.37 6.48
N GLN A 151 5.89 9.66 7.71
CA GLN A 151 7.17 10.34 7.91
C GLN A 151 8.35 9.50 7.43
N TYR A 152 8.33 8.18 7.68
CA TYR A 152 9.34 7.26 7.16
C TYR A 152 9.32 7.21 5.64
N ILE A 153 8.16 7.02 5.03
CA ILE A 153 8.01 6.99 3.57
C ILE A 153 8.51 8.31 2.95
N LYS A 154 8.13 9.45 3.53
CA LYS A 154 8.57 10.76 3.06
C LYS A 154 10.08 10.95 3.10
N ASN A 155 10.75 10.45 4.15
CA ASN A 155 12.18 10.71 4.38
C ASN A 155 13.09 9.67 3.75
N VAL A 156 12.61 8.44 3.56
CA VAL A 156 13.45 7.30 3.13
C VAL A 156 13.13 6.85 1.72
N ILE A 157 11.86 6.91 1.32
CA ILE A 157 11.39 6.34 0.06
C ILE A 157 11.16 7.41 -1.01
N ILE A 158 10.54 8.54 -0.62
CA ILE A 158 10.24 9.61 -1.56
C ILE A 158 11.52 10.41 -1.85
N THR A 159 11.83 10.53 -3.13
CA THR A 159 12.98 11.30 -3.62
C THR A 159 12.55 12.33 -4.66
N GLU A 160 13.23 13.49 -4.68
CA GLU A 160 13.03 14.55 -5.66
C GLU A 160 14.12 14.50 -6.74
N LYS A 161 13.74 14.63 -8.00
CA LYS A 161 14.64 14.81 -9.13
C LYS A 161 14.42 16.18 -9.75
N VAL A 162 15.51 16.91 -9.96
CA VAL A 162 15.51 18.25 -10.58
C VAL A 162 16.18 18.16 -11.95
N VAL A 163 15.42 18.41 -13.01
CA VAL A 163 15.91 18.40 -14.39
C VAL A 163 16.06 19.84 -14.87
N LYS A 164 17.31 20.25 -15.14
CA LYS A 164 17.61 21.56 -15.72
C LYS A 164 17.59 21.48 -17.23
N HIS A 165 17.06 22.51 -17.86
CA HIS A 165 17.02 22.65 -19.32
C HIS A 165 18.05 23.70 -19.79
N PRO A 166 18.78 23.45 -20.89
CA PRO A 166 19.76 24.40 -21.40
C PRO A 166 19.14 25.66 -22.04
N ASP A 167 17.87 25.59 -22.40
CA ASP A 167 17.11 26.60 -23.15
C ASP A 167 16.18 27.48 -22.28
N ARG A 168 16.02 27.14 -20.98
CA ARG A 168 15.18 27.90 -20.04
C ARG A 168 15.77 27.92 -18.64
N ALA A 169 15.44 28.98 -17.87
CA ALA A 169 15.94 29.17 -16.51
C ALA A 169 15.26 28.23 -15.48
N GLU A 170 14.00 27.88 -15.73
CA GLU A 170 13.19 27.04 -14.86
C GLU A 170 13.60 25.57 -15.02
N ALA A 171 13.81 24.90 -13.88
CA ALA A 171 14.02 23.48 -13.83
C ALA A 171 12.69 22.76 -13.54
N ASP A 172 12.48 21.62 -14.17
CA ASP A 172 11.38 20.74 -13.82
C ASP A 172 11.73 19.94 -12.56
N ARG A 173 10.75 19.75 -11.69
CA ARG A 173 10.90 19.02 -10.44
C ARG A 173 9.85 17.92 -10.38
N PHE A 174 10.31 16.71 -10.13
CA PHE A 174 9.47 15.53 -10.05
C PHE A 174 9.79 14.78 -8.77
N PHE A 175 8.78 14.16 -8.18
CA PHE A 175 8.96 13.15 -7.14
C PHE A 175 8.80 11.77 -7.76
N ASN A 176 9.59 10.78 -7.28
CA ASN A 176 9.37 9.39 -7.66
C ASN A 176 7.93 8.97 -7.36
N PHE A 177 7.43 9.32 -6.16
CA PHE A 177 6.04 9.17 -5.74
C PHE A 177 5.59 10.47 -5.08
N PRO A 178 4.50 11.12 -5.52
CA PRO A 178 4.01 12.35 -4.89
C PRO A 178 3.44 12.04 -3.50
N TYR A 179 3.97 12.71 -2.48
CA TYR A 179 3.62 12.48 -1.08
C TYR A 179 2.11 12.52 -0.83
N ALA A 180 1.40 13.48 -1.43
CA ALA A 180 -0.04 13.65 -1.24
C ALA A 180 -0.86 12.43 -1.72
N ALA A 181 -0.40 11.72 -2.77
CA ALA A 181 -1.05 10.50 -3.23
C ALA A 181 -0.82 9.34 -2.25
N VAL A 182 0.40 9.19 -1.73
CA VAL A 182 0.74 8.17 -0.73
C VAL A 182 0.00 8.43 0.59
N GLU A 183 -0.03 9.68 1.06
CA GLU A 183 -0.74 10.10 2.26
C GLU A 183 -2.23 9.76 2.19
N GLU A 184 -2.90 10.12 1.10
CA GLU A 184 -4.32 9.83 0.94
C GLU A 184 -4.58 8.32 0.84
N ALA A 185 -3.76 7.57 0.10
CA ALA A 185 -3.90 6.13 -0.05
C ALA A 185 -3.71 5.38 1.28
N LEU A 186 -2.68 5.74 2.07
CA LEU A 186 -2.42 5.11 3.37
C LEU A 186 -3.45 5.52 4.42
N SER A 187 -3.90 6.78 4.42
CA SER A 187 -4.98 7.26 5.29
C SER A 187 -6.29 6.51 5.00
N ASN A 188 -6.59 6.26 3.73
CA ASN A 188 -7.75 5.45 3.33
C ASN A 188 -7.62 3.99 3.80
N ALA A 189 -6.43 3.39 3.72
CA ALA A 189 -6.19 2.05 4.22
C ALA A 189 -6.46 1.96 5.74
N VAL A 190 -5.95 2.91 6.54
CA VAL A 190 -6.22 3.00 7.99
C VAL A 190 -7.71 3.19 8.27
N TYR A 191 -8.39 4.03 7.50
CA TYR A 191 -9.81 4.34 7.69
C TYR A 191 -10.71 3.14 7.37
N HIS A 192 -10.37 2.33 6.35
CA HIS A 192 -11.25 1.30 5.81
C HIS A 192 -10.89 -0.14 6.22
N ARG A 193 -9.71 -0.36 6.82
CA ARG A 193 -9.31 -1.67 7.33
C ARG A 193 -10.34 -2.25 8.33
N ALA A 194 -10.57 -3.56 8.29
CA ALA A 194 -11.28 -4.26 9.36
C ALA A 194 -10.32 -4.58 10.51
N TYR A 195 -10.60 -4.01 11.68
CA TYR A 195 -9.75 -4.19 12.86
C TYR A 195 -10.10 -5.45 13.68
N ASP A 196 -11.09 -6.23 13.25
CA ASP A 196 -11.41 -7.58 13.70
C ASP A 196 -10.72 -8.68 12.87
N GLU A 197 -10.07 -8.30 11.79
CA GLU A 197 -9.20 -9.17 10.99
C GLU A 197 -7.73 -9.06 11.44
N ARG A 198 -7.00 -10.17 11.32
CA ARG A 198 -5.60 -10.27 11.80
C ARG A 198 -4.58 -10.03 10.70
N GLU A 199 -4.89 -9.15 9.76
CA GLU A 199 -3.99 -8.79 8.66
C GLU A 199 -3.53 -7.34 8.83
N PRO A 200 -2.22 -7.04 8.80
CA PRO A 200 -1.70 -5.69 8.89
C PRO A 200 -2.04 -4.87 7.63
N ILE A 201 -1.86 -3.55 7.70
CA ILE A 201 -1.71 -2.75 6.49
C ILE A 201 -0.27 -2.91 6.03
N GLU A 202 -0.07 -3.30 4.79
CA GLU A 202 1.25 -3.49 4.21
C GLU A 202 1.49 -2.45 3.11
N VAL A 203 2.62 -1.75 3.19
CA VAL A 203 3.12 -0.85 2.15
C VAL A 203 4.33 -1.50 1.51
N ARG A 204 4.15 -2.08 0.33
CA ARG A 204 5.20 -2.72 -0.47
C ARG A 204 5.83 -1.67 -1.36
N VAL A 205 7.13 -1.55 -1.28
CA VAL A 205 7.92 -0.62 -2.10
C VAL A 205 8.79 -1.44 -3.03
N GLU A 206 8.45 -1.42 -4.30
CA GLU A 206 9.21 -2.04 -5.38
C GLU A 206 9.94 -0.98 -6.19
N ASN A 207 10.77 -1.41 -7.14
CA ASN A 207 11.57 -0.49 -7.94
C ASN A 207 10.73 0.43 -8.83
N ASP A 208 9.54 -0.02 -9.25
CA ASP A 208 8.67 0.68 -10.20
C ASP A 208 7.35 1.17 -9.58
N ARG A 209 7.04 0.78 -8.32
CA ARG A 209 5.76 1.11 -7.69
C ARG A 209 5.76 1.05 -6.17
N ILE A 210 4.75 1.66 -5.58
CA ILE A 210 4.31 1.43 -4.20
C ILE A 210 2.94 0.78 -4.25
N GLU A 211 2.76 -0.32 -3.53
CA GLU A 211 1.47 -0.96 -3.30
C GLU A 211 1.06 -0.80 -1.84
N ILE A 212 -0.15 -0.31 -1.60
CA ILE A 212 -0.74 -0.22 -0.26
C ILE A 212 -1.86 -1.25 -0.19
N VAL A 213 -1.64 -2.29 0.61
CA VAL A 213 -2.54 -3.44 0.78
C VAL A 213 -3.27 -3.32 2.09
N SER A 214 -4.59 -3.49 2.08
CA SER A 214 -5.44 -3.50 3.26
C SER A 214 -6.54 -4.55 3.16
N PHE A 215 -7.06 -4.98 4.30
CA PHE A 215 -8.04 -6.05 4.42
C PHE A 215 -9.26 -5.61 5.24
N PRO A 216 -10.45 -6.11 4.86
CA PRO A 216 -10.81 -6.69 3.58
C PRO A 216 -10.95 -5.60 2.50
N GLY A 217 -11.42 -6.00 1.34
CA GLY A 217 -11.71 -5.09 0.23
C GLY A 217 -12.84 -4.08 0.52
N PRO A 218 -13.17 -3.23 -0.46
CA PRO A 218 -14.14 -2.16 -0.30
C PRO A 218 -15.57 -2.73 -0.16
N ASP A 219 -16.48 -1.93 0.42
CA ASP A 219 -17.91 -2.28 0.50
C ASP A 219 -18.46 -2.70 -0.86
N ARG A 220 -19.36 -3.69 -0.88
CA ARG A 220 -19.94 -4.25 -2.12
C ARG A 220 -20.68 -3.23 -2.99
N SER A 221 -21.04 -2.06 -2.45
CA SER A 221 -21.59 -0.96 -3.24
C SER A 221 -20.56 -0.25 -4.11
N VAL A 222 -19.26 -0.46 -3.87
CA VAL A 222 -18.17 -0.05 -4.75
C VAL A 222 -18.01 -1.09 -5.85
N THR A 223 -18.34 -0.77 -7.08
CA THR A 223 -18.20 -1.69 -8.19
C THR A 223 -16.76 -1.76 -8.68
N ILE A 224 -16.34 -2.94 -9.22
CA ILE A 224 -15.01 -3.11 -9.84
C ILE A 224 -14.84 -2.14 -11.01
N GLU A 225 -15.90 -1.95 -11.81
CA GLU A 225 -15.92 -1.01 -12.92
C GLU A 225 -15.77 0.45 -12.43
N GLY A 226 -16.40 0.79 -11.30
CA GLY A 226 -16.24 2.10 -10.63
C GLY A 226 -14.81 2.34 -10.19
N LEU A 227 -14.11 1.34 -9.66
CA LEU A 227 -12.68 1.42 -9.32
C LEU A 227 -11.83 1.65 -10.57
N LYS A 228 -12.00 0.85 -11.62
CA LYS A 228 -11.27 0.98 -12.88
C LYS A 228 -11.50 2.32 -13.59
N SER A 229 -12.70 2.89 -13.46
CA SER A 229 -13.05 4.19 -14.05
C SER A 229 -12.83 5.38 -13.12
N TYR A 230 -12.29 5.14 -11.90
CA TYR A 230 -12.11 6.15 -10.84
C TYR A 230 -13.41 6.85 -10.41
N ARG A 231 -14.55 6.20 -10.61
CA ARG A 231 -15.88 6.73 -10.30
C ARG A 231 -16.53 5.96 -9.15
N VAL A 232 -16.09 6.28 -7.94
CA VAL A 232 -16.64 5.69 -6.71
C VAL A 232 -17.49 6.73 -6.00
N SER A 233 -18.78 6.48 -5.88
CA SER A 233 -19.76 7.38 -5.24
C SER A 233 -20.24 6.90 -3.87
N ASN A 234 -19.67 5.81 -3.35
CA ASN A 234 -20.09 5.22 -2.09
C ASN A 234 -19.65 6.05 -0.88
N ARG A 235 -20.57 6.17 0.11
CA ARG A 235 -20.33 6.83 1.40
C ARG A 235 -20.52 5.89 2.58
N ARG A 236 -20.38 4.60 2.39
CA ARG A 236 -20.42 3.64 3.48
C ARG A 236 -19.02 3.45 4.04
N TYR A 237 -18.85 3.90 5.28
CA TYR A 237 -17.58 3.82 6.00
C TYR A 237 -17.67 2.71 7.04
N ARG A 238 -16.71 1.78 7.03
CA ARG A 238 -16.65 0.66 7.99
C ARG A 238 -16.40 1.17 9.41
N ASN A 239 -15.45 2.08 9.56
CA ASN A 239 -14.99 2.61 10.83
C ASN A 239 -15.31 4.09 10.95
N ARG A 240 -16.58 4.42 11.17
CA ARG A 240 -17.03 5.81 11.17
C ARG A 240 -16.40 6.65 12.27
N ARG A 241 -16.24 6.05 13.46
CA ARG A 241 -15.63 6.72 14.61
C ARG A 241 -14.15 6.98 14.40
N ILE A 242 -13.41 6.02 13.81
CA ILE A 242 -12.02 6.23 13.39
C ILE A 242 -11.93 7.43 12.45
N GLY A 243 -12.81 7.49 11.45
CA GLY A 243 -12.85 8.61 10.52
C GLY A 243 -13.12 9.96 11.18
N ASP A 244 -13.98 10.03 12.20
CA ASP A 244 -14.23 11.25 12.96
C ASP A 244 -12.95 11.75 13.64
N PHE A 245 -12.21 10.87 14.33
CA PHE A 245 -10.95 11.20 15.00
C PHE A 245 -9.84 11.57 14.01
N LEU A 246 -9.68 10.82 12.91
CA LEU A 246 -8.69 11.14 11.88
C LEU A 246 -8.96 12.49 11.22
N LYS A 247 -10.25 12.84 11.03
CA LYS A 247 -10.64 14.14 10.48
C LYS A 247 -10.32 15.28 11.42
N GLU A 248 -10.57 15.15 12.72
CA GLU A 248 -10.20 16.17 13.71
C GLU A 248 -8.68 16.39 13.76
N LEU A 249 -7.89 15.35 13.52
CA LEU A 249 -6.43 15.40 13.40
C LEU A 249 -5.94 15.86 12.01
N HIS A 250 -6.84 16.20 11.09
CA HIS A 250 -6.54 16.58 9.70
C HIS A 250 -5.79 15.49 8.91
N LEU A 251 -5.94 14.22 9.28
CA LEU A 251 -5.35 13.06 8.60
C LEU A 251 -6.26 12.49 7.50
N THR A 252 -7.51 12.91 7.43
CA THR A 252 -8.45 12.61 6.35
C THR A 252 -9.52 13.71 6.25
N GLU A 253 -10.14 13.87 5.09
CA GLU A 253 -11.26 14.81 4.92
C GLU A 253 -12.64 14.17 5.08
N GLY A 254 -12.75 12.87 4.86
CA GLY A 254 -14.00 12.12 5.02
C GLY A 254 -15.14 12.56 4.09
N ARG A 255 -14.83 13.13 2.90
CA ARG A 255 -15.81 13.71 1.96
C ARG A 255 -15.93 12.95 0.63
N ASN A 256 -15.40 11.73 0.54
CA ASN A 256 -15.33 10.94 -0.69
C ASN A 256 -14.51 11.63 -1.81
N THR A 257 -13.48 12.38 -1.43
CA THR A 257 -12.58 13.09 -2.35
C THR A 257 -11.26 12.35 -2.57
N GLY A 258 -11.02 11.23 -1.87
CA GLY A 258 -9.74 10.55 -1.81
C GLY A 258 -9.22 10.11 -3.18
N PHE A 259 -10.06 9.45 -3.99
CA PHE A 259 -9.67 9.07 -5.35
C PHE A 259 -9.26 10.27 -6.20
N LYS A 260 -10.03 11.36 -6.12
CA LYS A 260 -9.72 12.58 -6.85
C LYS A 260 -8.41 13.20 -6.39
N LYS A 261 -8.13 13.23 -5.09
CA LYS A 261 -6.87 13.76 -4.55
C LYS A 261 -5.66 12.95 -5.02
N ILE A 262 -5.77 11.61 -5.02
CA ILE A 262 -4.71 10.75 -5.55
C ILE A 262 -4.46 11.07 -7.02
N LEU A 263 -5.51 11.13 -7.84
CA LEU A 263 -5.40 11.46 -9.26
C LEU A 263 -4.80 12.86 -9.50
N ASP A 264 -5.32 13.88 -8.81
CA ASP A 264 -4.85 15.27 -8.94
C ASP A 264 -3.35 15.38 -8.54
N ALA A 265 -2.92 14.67 -7.48
CA ALA A 265 -1.53 14.67 -7.04
C ALA A 265 -0.59 13.97 -8.05
N LEU A 266 -1.02 12.86 -8.63
CA LEU A 266 -0.26 12.14 -9.66
C LEU A 266 -0.18 12.95 -10.95
N GLU A 267 -1.30 13.56 -11.39
CA GLU A 267 -1.34 14.43 -12.57
C GLU A 267 -0.42 15.64 -12.39
N ALA A 268 -0.49 16.31 -11.25
CA ALA A 268 0.37 17.47 -10.94
C ALA A 268 1.87 17.12 -10.93
N ASN A 269 2.24 15.87 -10.58
CA ASN A 269 3.63 15.39 -10.62
C ASN A 269 4.02 14.87 -12.02
N GLY A 270 3.08 14.65 -12.93
CA GLY A 270 3.34 13.97 -14.21
C GLY A 270 3.53 12.45 -14.07
N SER A 271 3.05 11.86 -12.99
CA SER A 271 3.15 10.42 -12.71
C SER A 271 2.08 9.62 -13.46
N PRO A 272 2.32 8.32 -13.72
CA PRO A 272 1.30 7.43 -14.27
C PRO A 272 0.05 7.38 -13.40
N LYS A 273 -1.08 6.98 -14.00
CA LYS A 273 -2.34 6.80 -13.27
C LYS A 273 -2.23 5.64 -12.29
N PRO A 274 -2.92 5.72 -11.13
CA PRO A 274 -2.91 4.64 -10.15
C PRO A 274 -3.77 3.48 -10.61
N GLU A 275 -3.56 2.30 -10.01
CA GLU A 275 -4.47 1.18 -10.11
C GLU A 275 -5.10 0.88 -8.76
N PHE A 276 -6.37 0.46 -8.79
CA PHE A 276 -7.12 0.01 -7.63
C PHE A 276 -7.62 -1.39 -7.89
N GLU A 277 -7.20 -2.34 -7.06
CA GLU A 277 -7.48 -3.75 -7.24
C GLU A 277 -8.18 -4.36 -6.04
N THR A 278 -9.12 -5.23 -6.30
CA THR A 278 -9.76 -6.13 -5.34
C THR A 278 -10.30 -7.33 -6.09
N ASP A 279 -10.48 -8.46 -5.41
CA ASP A 279 -11.12 -9.65 -5.93
C ASP A 279 -12.66 -9.58 -5.89
N GLU A 280 -13.33 -10.59 -6.44
CA GLU A 280 -14.80 -10.69 -6.43
C GLU A 280 -15.37 -10.86 -5.00
N ASP A 281 -14.62 -11.52 -4.12
CA ASP A 281 -15.00 -11.78 -2.74
C ASP A 281 -14.72 -10.59 -1.82
N ARG A 282 -14.01 -9.57 -2.32
CA ARG A 282 -13.61 -8.37 -1.53
C ARG A 282 -12.72 -8.74 -0.36
N SER A 283 -11.81 -9.69 -0.54
CA SER A 283 -10.93 -10.17 0.51
C SER A 283 -9.77 -9.20 0.80
N TYR A 284 -9.37 -8.38 -0.17
CA TYR A 284 -8.31 -7.38 -0.04
C TYR A 284 -8.60 -6.12 -0.87
N PHE A 285 -7.84 -5.08 -0.60
CA PHE A 285 -7.79 -3.87 -1.44
C PHE A 285 -6.34 -3.44 -1.63
N ILE A 286 -5.94 -3.25 -2.88
CA ILE A 286 -4.61 -2.73 -3.25
C ILE A 286 -4.78 -1.38 -3.94
N THR A 287 -4.05 -0.39 -3.45
CA THR A 287 -3.79 0.87 -4.15
C THR A 287 -2.37 0.83 -4.68
N ARG A 288 -2.20 0.88 -6.00
CA ARG A 288 -0.91 0.80 -6.68
C ARG A 288 -0.56 2.15 -7.29
N LEU A 289 0.57 2.72 -6.86
CA LEU A 289 1.11 3.99 -7.35
C LEU A 289 2.40 3.71 -8.11
N PHE A 290 2.48 4.07 -9.37
CA PHE A 290 3.64 3.82 -10.21
C PHE A 290 4.67 4.94 -10.10
N ILE A 291 5.94 4.57 -10.24
CA ILE A 291 7.06 5.51 -10.21
C ILE A 291 6.95 6.51 -11.38
N HIS A 292 7.36 7.74 -11.16
CA HIS A 292 7.42 8.73 -12.23
C HIS A 292 8.49 8.32 -13.28
N GLU A 293 8.19 8.48 -14.57
CA GLU A 293 9.03 8.05 -15.69
C GLU A 293 10.47 8.58 -15.65
N ALA A 294 10.67 9.79 -15.09
CA ALA A 294 12.01 10.36 -14.92
C ALA A 294 12.93 9.54 -14.01
N PHE A 295 12.35 8.66 -13.17
CA PHE A 295 13.10 7.76 -12.29
C PHE A 295 13.18 6.33 -12.84
N ALA A 296 12.24 5.92 -13.69
CA ALA A 296 12.22 4.57 -14.26
C ALA A 296 13.49 4.25 -15.07
N LYS A 297 14.06 5.24 -15.75
CA LYS A 297 15.32 5.09 -16.51
C LYS A 297 16.52 4.84 -15.60
N ASP A 298 16.58 5.52 -14.44
CA ASP A 298 17.68 5.34 -13.48
C ASP A 298 17.62 3.94 -12.82
N VAL A 299 16.43 3.40 -12.62
CA VAL A 299 16.23 2.04 -12.06
C VAL A 299 16.75 0.98 -13.04
N ASN A 300 16.42 1.09 -14.32
CA ASN A 300 16.88 0.15 -15.35
C ASN A 300 18.39 0.24 -15.58
N GLU A 301 18.96 1.46 -15.59
CA GLU A 301 20.41 1.66 -15.74
C GLU A 301 21.19 1.19 -14.51
N ARG A 302 20.71 1.43 -13.28
CA ARG A 302 21.37 0.95 -12.06
C ARG A 302 21.30 -0.56 -11.90
N SER A 303 20.14 -1.17 -12.09
CA SER A 303 20.01 -2.63 -11.93
C SER A 303 20.90 -3.39 -12.91
N LEU A 304 21.01 -2.93 -14.16
CA LEU A 304 21.89 -3.54 -15.14
C LEU A 304 23.37 -3.26 -14.83
N SER A 305 23.73 -2.02 -14.46
CA SER A 305 25.11 -1.66 -14.12
C SER A 305 25.59 -2.32 -12.82
N GLU A 306 24.72 -2.46 -11.80
CA GLU A 306 25.04 -3.13 -10.54
C GLU A 306 25.24 -4.63 -10.75
N VAL A 307 24.30 -5.32 -11.40
CA VAL A 307 24.43 -6.75 -11.75
C VAL A 307 25.66 -7.03 -12.60
N LEU A 308 25.99 -6.14 -13.53
CA LEU A 308 27.15 -6.30 -14.38
C LEU A 308 28.44 -5.98 -13.63
N SER A 309 28.45 -5.05 -12.67
CA SER A 309 29.65 -4.71 -11.87
C SER A 309 30.03 -5.81 -10.88
N GLU A 310 29.07 -6.56 -10.36
CA GLU A 310 29.31 -7.72 -9.49
C GLU A 310 29.90 -8.92 -10.25
N VAL A 311 29.53 -9.08 -11.53
CA VAL A 311 29.92 -10.24 -12.34
C VAL A 311 31.20 -9.99 -13.17
N LEU A 312 31.55 -8.72 -13.44
CA LEU A 312 32.62 -8.34 -14.38
C LEU A 312 33.64 -7.37 -13.77
N LYS A 313 34.91 -7.55 -14.15
CA LYS A 313 35.95 -6.58 -13.84
C LYS A 313 35.68 -5.26 -14.55
N ALA A 314 36.03 -4.12 -13.95
CA ALA A 314 35.80 -2.77 -14.50
C ALA A 314 36.25 -2.58 -15.96
N SER A 315 37.32 -3.27 -16.40
CA SER A 315 37.79 -3.25 -17.79
C SER A 315 36.90 -3.98 -18.79
N ASP A 316 36.04 -4.88 -18.30
CA ASP A 316 35.13 -5.65 -19.12
C ASP A 316 33.76 -4.96 -19.21
N PHE A 317 33.39 -4.17 -18.20
CA PHE A 317 32.13 -3.40 -18.12
C PHE A 317 32.00 -2.43 -19.32
N SER A 318 33.01 -1.60 -19.60
CA SER A 318 32.97 -0.64 -20.71
C SER A 318 32.87 -1.28 -22.10
N LYS A 319 33.21 -2.57 -22.22
CA LYS A 319 33.08 -3.32 -23.46
C LYS A 319 31.69 -3.96 -23.62
N LEU A 320 31.13 -4.40 -22.51
CA LEU A 320 29.74 -4.90 -22.45
C LEU A 320 28.76 -3.78 -22.73
N GLU A 321 28.96 -2.60 -22.17
CA GLU A 321 28.18 -1.39 -22.42
C GLU A 321 28.09 -1.06 -23.93
N LYS A 322 29.17 -1.26 -24.69
CA LYS A 322 29.16 -1.09 -26.15
C LYS A 322 28.27 -2.11 -26.85
N ILE A 323 28.27 -3.36 -26.38
CA ILE A 323 27.38 -4.42 -26.91
C ILE A 323 25.93 -4.08 -26.64
N ILE A 324 25.63 -3.65 -25.42
CA ILE A 324 24.29 -3.25 -25.01
C ILE A 324 23.75 -2.10 -25.88
N LYS A 325 24.53 -1.03 -25.99
CA LYS A 325 24.19 0.14 -26.80
C LYS A 325 23.97 -0.22 -28.29
N PHE A 326 24.72 -1.15 -28.82
CA PHE A 326 24.51 -1.64 -30.18
C PHE A 326 23.20 -2.44 -30.32
N ILE A 327 22.85 -3.25 -29.32
CA ILE A 327 21.56 -3.98 -29.30
C ILE A 327 20.39 -2.99 -29.20
N GLU A 328 20.50 -1.97 -28.36
CA GLU A 328 19.50 -0.91 -28.23
C GLU A 328 19.26 -0.14 -29.53
N GLU A 329 20.34 0.17 -30.26
CA GLU A 329 20.28 0.91 -31.53
C GLU A 329 19.77 0.07 -32.70
N LYS A 330 20.14 -1.22 -32.77
CA LYS A 330 19.82 -2.11 -33.91
C LYS A 330 18.69 -3.10 -33.64
N GLY A 331 18.29 -3.29 -32.38
CA GLY A 331 17.29 -4.29 -31.97
C GLY A 331 17.84 -5.70 -31.76
N GLU A 332 18.98 -6.04 -32.40
CA GLU A 332 19.60 -7.37 -32.32
C GLU A 332 21.10 -7.34 -32.54
N ILE A 333 21.82 -8.37 -32.09
CA ILE A 333 23.27 -8.54 -32.33
C ILE A 333 23.61 -10.01 -32.52
N THR A 334 24.56 -10.25 -33.46
CA THR A 334 25.19 -11.55 -33.63
C THR A 334 26.52 -11.63 -32.87
N PRO A 335 27.06 -12.82 -32.54
CA PRO A 335 28.37 -12.95 -31.89
C PRO A 335 29.50 -12.29 -32.66
N LYS A 336 29.47 -12.31 -34.00
CA LYS A 336 30.48 -11.65 -34.86
C LYS A 336 30.42 -10.13 -34.76
N GLU A 337 29.22 -9.54 -34.73
CA GLU A 337 29.04 -8.10 -34.53
C GLU A 337 29.48 -7.70 -33.11
N ALA A 338 29.17 -8.51 -32.11
CA ALA A 338 29.59 -8.28 -30.73
C ALA A 338 31.12 -8.34 -30.57
N GLU A 339 31.83 -9.21 -31.34
CA GLU A 339 33.29 -9.23 -31.42
C GLU A 339 33.83 -7.92 -32.01
N ALA A 340 33.25 -7.46 -33.12
CA ALA A 340 33.64 -6.22 -33.78
C ALA A 340 33.41 -4.98 -32.89
N VAL A 341 32.27 -4.89 -32.23
CA VAL A 341 31.89 -3.76 -31.37
C VAL A 341 32.72 -3.71 -30.09
N SER A 342 32.96 -4.87 -29.46
CA SER A 342 33.68 -4.94 -28.17
C SER A 342 35.21 -5.01 -28.34
N GLY A 343 35.69 -5.44 -29.49
CA GLY A 343 37.11 -5.70 -29.73
C GLY A 343 37.64 -6.88 -28.90
N LYS A 344 36.79 -7.82 -28.51
CA LYS A 344 37.17 -8.99 -27.70
C LYS A 344 37.10 -10.29 -28.50
N SER A 345 37.79 -11.32 -28.00
CA SER A 345 37.77 -12.64 -28.61
C SER A 345 36.39 -13.31 -28.51
N SER A 346 36.13 -14.23 -29.46
CA SER A 346 34.88 -15.00 -29.51
C SER A 346 34.50 -15.66 -28.15
N ALA A 347 35.49 -16.22 -27.44
CA ALA A 347 35.26 -16.84 -26.13
C ALA A 347 34.76 -15.83 -25.07
N THR A 348 35.34 -14.61 -25.08
CA THR A 348 34.95 -13.53 -24.17
C THR A 348 33.57 -12.99 -24.51
N VAL A 349 33.30 -12.78 -25.80
CA VAL A 349 31.98 -12.30 -26.27
C VAL A 349 30.88 -13.29 -25.96
N ARG A 350 31.10 -14.59 -26.14
CA ARG A 350 30.13 -15.62 -25.76
C ARG A 350 29.81 -15.59 -24.25
N ARG A 351 30.82 -15.32 -23.40
CA ARG A 351 30.62 -15.14 -21.98
C ARG A 351 29.77 -13.92 -21.68
N TYR A 352 30.03 -12.79 -22.34
CA TYR A 352 29.26 -11.56 -22.20
C TYR A 352 27.79 -11.74 -22.61
N LEU A 353 27.54 -12.33 -23.78
CA LEU A 353 26.21 -12.60 -24.27
C LEU A 353 25.46 -13.59 -23.36
N LYS A 354 26.15 -14.62 -22.84
CA LYS A 354 25.59 -15.54 -21.86
C LYS A 354 25.22 -14.84 -20.55
N THR A 355 26.03 -13.90 -20.09
CA THR A 355 25.73 -13.07 -18.90
C THR A 355 24.49 -12.22 -19.15
N LEU A 356 24.38 -11.55 -20.31
CA LEU A 356 23.19 -10.74 -20.68
C LEU A 356 21.93 -11.59 -20.79
N VAL A 357 22.02 -12.83 -21.28
CA VAL A 357 20.88 -13.78 -21.26
C VAL A 357 20.53 -14.19 -19.84
N GLY A 358 21.56 -14.42 -19.00
CA GLY A 358 21.35 -14.78 -17.58
C GLY A 358 20.71 -13.68 -16.75
N THR A 359 20.85 -12.40 -17.13
CA THR A 359 20.17 -11.26 -16.50
C THR A 359 18.75 -11.03 -17.03
N GLY A 360 18.32 -11.80 -18.05
CA GLY A 360 17.03 -11.59 -18.70
C GLY A 360 16.94 -10.36 -19.61
N TYR A 361 18.05 -9.60 -19.76
CA TYR A 361 18.09 -8.39 -20.61
C TYR A 361 17.98 -8.71 -22.10
N VAL A 362 18.59 -9.83 -22.54
CA VAL A 362 18.48 -10.31 -23.91
C VAL A 362 18.01 -11.76 -23.97
N GLU A 363 17.30 -12.10 -25.03
CA GLU A 363 16.92 -13.46 -25.39
C GLU A 363 17.77 -13.92 -26.56
N SER A 364 18.12 -15.22 -26.58
CA SER A 364 18.87 -15.80 -27.69
C SER A 364 17.91 -16.61 -28.59
N GLU A 365 17.92 -16.31 -29.89
CA GLU A 365 17.23 -17.10 -30.94
C GLU A 365 18.27 -17.81 -31.81
N GLY A 366 18.02 -19.10 -32.11
CA GLY A 366 18.85 -19.91 -33.00
C GLY A 366 19.84 -20.86 -32.33
N ASN A 367 20.53 -21.71 -33.11
CA ASN A 367 21.45 -22.73 -32.61
C ASN A 367 22.91 -22.29 -32.77
N THR A 368 23.71 -22.51 -31.75
CA THR A 368 25.14 -22.37 -31.46
C THR A 368 26.06 -21.52 -32.37
N ASN A 369 25.94 -21.53 -33.68
CA ASN A 369 26.80 -20.75 -34.60
C ASN A 369 26.04 -19.64 -35.33
N ASN A 370 24.70 -19.65 -35.32
CA ASN A 370 23.83 -18.64 -35.93
C ASN A 370 22.85 -18.03 -34.88
N SER A 371 23.26 -17.97 -33.64
CA SER A 371 22.43 -17.32 -32.59
C SER A 371 22.40 -15.81 -32.78
N VAL A 372 21.20 -15.24 -32.69
CA VAL A 372 20.94 -13.82 -32.66
C VAL A 372 20.44 -13.47 -31.27
N TYR A 373 20.90 -12.38 -30.71
CA TYR A 373 20.55 -11.90 -29.37
C TYR A 373 19.72 -10.63 -29.51
N LYS A 374 18.50 -10.62 -28.95
CA LYS A 374 17.54 -9.51 -29.03
C LYS A 374 17.19 -9.04 -27.62
N ILE A 375 16.76 -7.79 -27.50
CA ILE A 375 16.17 -7.32 -26.22
C ILE A 375 14.99 -8.20 -25.90
N SER A 376 14.90 -8.66 -24.63
CA SER A 376 13.81 -9.54 -24.17
C SER A 376 12.47 -8.85 -24.36
N LYS A 377 11.44 -9.61 -24.79
CA LYS A 377 10.08 -9.10 -24.98
C LYS A 377 9.47 -8.48 -23.72
N TYR A 378 9.89 -8.95 -22.54
CA TYR A 378 9.50 -8.38 -21.25
C TYR A 378 9.99 -6.94 -21.06
N MET A 379 11.02 -6.51 -21.78
CA MET A 379 11.51 -5.12 -21.82
C MET A 379 10.85 -4.28 -22.92
N ASN A 380 10.33 -4.91 -23.98
CA ASN A 380 9.71 -4.21 -25.13
C ASN A 380 8.20 -3.91 -24.93
N GLU A 381 7.51 -4.54 -23.98
CA GLU A 381 6.11 -4.25 -23.68
C GLU A 381 5.91 -3.08 -22.71
N ASN A 382 7.00 -2.50 -22.22
CA ASN A 382 7.02 -1.33 -21.35
C ASN A 382 7.61 -0.07 -22.00
N TYR A 383 7.71 -0.04 -23.35
CA TYR A 383 8.03 1.16 -24.12
C TYR A 383 6.85 1.63 -24.96
#